data_2d176c4e2966ca0b1ec316cd9e76cebe
#
_entry.id   2d176c4e2966ca0b1ec316cd9e76cebe
#
_cell.length_a   1.000
_cell.length_b   1.000
_cell.length_c   1.000
_cell.angle_alpha   90.00
_cell.angle_beta   90.00
_cell.angle_gamma   90.00
#
_symmetry.space_group_name_H-M   'P 1'
#
loop_
_entity.id
_entity.type
_entity.pdbx_description
1 polymer ?
#
loop_
_entity_poly.entity_id
_entity_poly.type
_entity_poly.pdbx_seq_one_letter_code
_entity_poly.pdbx_strand_id
1 'polypeptide(L)'
;QKDSLKIRSIFFLVGNMADKYSLIPTNEQDPFHSIILNNHIKETEDARLPGKSRIGMALDSLYKSGVNAPKPQSIRDIEVVTGDFLIKNVEAAFTIWQRSKKLTKCSFDDFCEYILPYRIENEPLSDWREQAYHKYSCLLDSIDDPIELAKAVIRVSGLKYNDGMNKYPFLPTFSELDHLHWGSCKHLATY
;
A
#
# COMPACT_ATOMS: atom_id res chain seq x y z
N GLN A 1 -11.14 15.41 -25.30
CA GLN A 1 -9.81 15.73 -24.74
C GLN A 1 -9.50 14.89 -23.48
N LYS A 2 -10.45 14.72 -22.52
CA LYS A 2 -10.25 13.90 -21.31
C LYS A 2 -10.01 12.42 -21.64
N ASP A 3 -10.77 11.86 -22.56
CA ASP A 3 -10.62 10.44 -22.95
C ASP A 3 -9.26 10.17 -23.59
N SER A 4 -8.74 11.13 -24.35
CA SER A 4 -7.39 11.04 -24.93
C SER A 4 -6.29 10.97 -23.85
N LEU A 5 -6.44 11.75 -22.75
CA LEU A 5 -5.47 11.70 -21.66
C LEU A 5 -5.55 10.38 -20.88
N LYS A 6 -6.75 9.85 -20.65
CA LYS A 6 -6.94 8.54 -20.01
C LYS A 6 -6.30 7.41 -20.83
N ILE A 7 -6.50 7.42 -22.15
CA ILE A 7 -5.85 6.46 -23.05
C ILE A 7 -4.32 6.58 -22.97
N ARG A 8 -3.78 7.80 -23.01
CA ARG A 8 -2.32 8.03 -22.84
C ARG A 8 -1.82 7.52 -21.49
N SER A 9 -2.61 7.67 -20.41
CA SER A 9 -2.29 7.16 -19.09
C SER A 9 -2.18 5.63 -19.07
N ILE A 10 -3.09 4.93 -19.75
CA ILE A 10 -3.02 3.47 -19.89
C ILE A 10 -1.75 3.07 -20.63
N PHE A 11 -1.42 3.73 -21.74
CA PHE A 11 -0.18 3.45 -22.48
C PHE A 11 1.06 3.73 -21.63
N PHE A 12 1.06 4.79 -20.83
CA PHE A 12 2.15 5.07 -19.91
C PHE A 12 2.33 3.93 -18.89
N LEU A 13 1.24 3.48 -18.26
CA LEU A 13 1.29 2.37 -17.30
C LEU A 13 1.80 1.08 -17.95
N VAL A 14 1.25 0.69 -19.11
CA VAL A 14 1.68 -0.52 -19.83
C VAL A 14 3.15 -0.43 -20.24
N GLY A 15 3.59 0.72 -20.74
CA GLY A 15 4.98 0.94 -21.13
C GLY A 15 5.98 0.84 -19.97
N ASN A 16 5.53 1.11 -18.75
CA ASN A 16 6.33 1.04 -17.52
C ASN A 16 6.13 -0.27 -16.72
N MET A 17 5.46 -1.28 -17.28
CA MET A 17 5.26 -2.58 -16.62
C MET A 17 6.40 -3.58 -16.86
N ALA A 18 7.29 -3.34 -17.83
CA ALA A 18 8.28 -4.32 -18.27
C ALA A 18 9.15 -4.87 -17.12
N ASP A 19 9.52 -3.99 -16.19
CA ASP A 19 10.39 -4.29 -15.04
C ASP A 19 9.63 -4.36 -13.70
N LYS A 20 8.29 -4.47 -13.76
CA LYS A 20 7.45 -4.59 -12.57
C LYS A 20 7.02 -6.05 -12.37
N TYR A 21 7.02 -6.48 -11.10
CA TYR A 21 6.71 -7.84 -10.73
C TYR A 21 5.72 -7.87 -9.56
N SER A 22 4.70 -8.70 -9.70
CA SER A 22 3.78 -9.06 -8.61
C SER A 22 4.31 -10.29 -7.88
N LEU A 23 4.24 -10.27 -6.56
CA LEU A 23 4.48 -11.46 -5.75
C LEU A 23 3.24 -12.34 -5.80
N ILE A 24 3.45 -13.64 -6.01
CA ILE A 24 2.37 -14.64 -6.04
C ILE A 24 2.08 -15.07 -4.60
N PRO A 25 0.87 -14.85 -4.08
CA PRO A 25 0.46 -15.39 -2.79
C PRO A 25 0.56 -16.93 -2.80
N THR A 26 1.08 -17.51 -1.72
CA THR A 26 1.12 -18.96 -1.53
C THR A 26 0.58 -19.30 -0.14
N ASN A 27 0.06 -20.52 0.04
CA ASN A 27 -0.42 -21.00 1.34
C ASN A 27 0.70 -21.03 2.40
N GLU A 28 1.96 -21.02 1.99
CA GLU A 28 3.12 -20.92 2.89
C GLU A 28 3.18 -19.57 3.63
N GLN A 29 2.47 -18.56 3.16
CA GLN A 29 2.34 -17.26 3.82
C GLN A 29 1.33 -17.28 4.97
N ASP A 30 0.38 -18.22 4.98
CA ASP A 30 -0.74 -18.27 5.92
C ASP A 30 -0.31 -18.27 7.39
N PRO A 31 0.74 -19.01 7.82
CA PRO A 31 1.19 -18.98 9.21
C PRO A 31 1.64 -17.58 9.65
N PHE A 32 2.33 -16.84 8.78
CA PHE A 32 2.81 -15.47 9.05
C PHE A 32 1.64 -14.49 9.12
N HIS A 33 0.72 -14.60 8.17
CA HIS A 33 -0.47 -13.75 8.08
C HIS A 33 -1.37 -13.97 9.30
N SER A 34 -1.60 -15.22 9.70
CA SER A 34 -2.38 -15.56 10.88
C SER A 34 -1.78 -14.99 12.17
N ILE A 35 -0.45 -14.93 12.28
CA ILE A 35 0.22 -14.34 13.44
C ILE A 35 -0.10 -12.85 13.55
N ILE A 36 0.01 -12.09 12.47
CA ILE A 36 -0.26 -10.65 12.53
C ILE A 36 -1.73 -10.39 12.82
N LEU A 37 -2.66 -11.11 12.19
CA LEU A 37 -4.09 -10.97 12.41
C LEU A 37 -4.52 -11.34 13.86
N ASN A 38 -3.91 -12.35 14.45
CA ASN A 38 -4.28 -12.81 15.80
C ASN A 38 -3.64 -11.98 16.94
N ASN A 39 -2.60 -11.23 16.65
CA ASN A 39 -1.84 -10.51 17.67
C ASN A 39 -1.98 -8.98 17.61
N HIS A 40 -2.39 -8.38 16.48
CA HIS A 40 -2.46 -6.93 16.33
C HIS A 40 -3.35 -6.26 17.38
N ILE A 41 -4.50 -6.87 17.74
CA ILE A 41 -5.44 -6.34 18.74
C ILE A 41 -4.82 -6.29 20.15
N LYS A 42 -3.85 -7.16 20.42
CA LYS A 42 -3.17 -7.29 21.73
C LYS A 42 -1.90 -6.46 21.81
N GLU A 43 -1.51 -5.78 20.74
CA GLU A 43 -0.35 -4.91 20.75
C GLU A 43 -0.58 -3.66 21.58
N THR A 44 0.49 -3.17 22.20
CA THR A 44 0.50 -1.96 23.02
C THR A 44 1.54 -0.97 22.47
N GLU A 45 1.56 0.23 22.99
CA GLU A 45 2.54 1.26 22.60
C GLU A 45 3.99 0.80 22.80
N ASP A 46 4.24 -0.16 23.69
CA ASP A 46 5.58 -0.74 23.89
C ASP A 46 6.06 -1.57 22.68
N ALA A 47 5.15 -1.96 21.77
CA ALA A 47 5.51 -2.69 20.54
C ALA A 47 6.48 -1.92 19.64
N ARG A 48 6.62 -0.62 19.81
CA ARG A 48 7.65 0.21 19.16
C ARG A 48 9.06 -0.05 19.66
N LEU A 49 9.19 -0.66 20.84
CA LEU A 49 10.49 -0.98 21.44
C LEU A 49 10.96 -2.38 21.03
N PRO A 50 12.27 -2.56 20.79
CA PRO A 50 12.80 -3.86 20.42
C PRO A 50 12.44 -4.96 21.42
N GLY A 51 11.95 -6.08 20.90
CA GLY A 51 11.58 -7.25 21.70
C GLY A 51 10.32 -7.12 22.57
N LYS A 52 9.55 -6.04 22.44
CA LYS A 52 8.30 -5.84 23.21
C LYS A 52 7.04 -6.14 22.40
N SER A 53 7.14 -6.26 21.08
CA SER A 53 6.01 -6.60 20.22
C SER A 53 5.55 -8.05 20.40
N ARG A 54 4.26 -8.25 20.60
CA ARG A 54 3.63 -9.59 20.61
C ARG A 54 3.70 -10.25 19.25
N ILE A 55 3.47 -9.49 18.18
CA ILE A 55 3.67 -9.94 16.80
C ILE A 55 5.10 -10.44 16.63
N GLY A 56 6.08 -9.63 17.03
CA GLY A 56 7.50 -9.98 16.92
C GLY A 56 7.87 -11.24 17.70
N MET A 57 7.35 -11.40 18.91
CA MET A 57 7.59 -12.62 19.71
C MET A 57 6.96 -13.86 19.08
N ALA A 58 5.75 -13.73 18.52
CA ALA A 58 5.06 -14.82 17.86
C ALA A 58 5.77 -15.22 16.55
N LEU A 59 6.25 -14.26 15.77
CA LEU A 59 7.07 -14.53 14.58
C LEU A 59 8.41 -15.21 14.94
N ASP A 60 9.07 -14.78 16.01
CA ASP A 60 10.28 -15.45 16.50
C ASP A 60 10.01 -16.92 16.89
N SER A 61 8.87 -17.17 17.52
CA SER A 61 8.47 -18.54 17.87
C SER A 61 8.23 -19.40 16.63
N LEU A 62 7.59 -18.82 15.59
CA LEU A 62 7.39 -19.51 14.33
C LEU A 62 8.73 -19.85 13.64
N TYR A 63 9.66 -18.90 13.56
CA TYR A 63 10.97 -19.15 12.99
C TYR A 63 11.77 -20.20 13.78
N LYS A 64 11.69 -20.17 15.12
CA LYS A 64 12.34 -21.17 15.98
C LYS A 64 11.74 -22.57 15.84
N SER A 65 10.49 -22.72 15.42
CA SER A 65 9.88 -24.01 15.11
C SER A 65 10.31 -24.60 13.77
N GLY A 66 11.20 -23.92 13.04
CA GLY A 66 11.74 -24.36 11.77
C GLY A 66 10.96 -23.90 10.53
N VAL A 67 9.93 -23.10 10.72
CA VAL A 67 9.21 -22.48 9.59
C VAL A 67 10.04 -21.32 9.07
N ASN A 68 10.43 -21.38 7.81
CA ASN A 68 11.14 -20.31 7.12
C ASN A 68 10.18 -19.45 6.32
N ALA A 69 10.52 -18.17 6.13
CA ALA A 69 9.79 -17.34 5.19
C ALA A 69 9.85 -17.97 3.79
N PRO A 70 8.70 -18.15 3.13
CA PRO A 70 8.70 -18.71 1.78
C PRO A 70 9.48 -17.78 0.85
N LYS A 71 10.18 -18.36 -0.10
CA LYS A 71 10.81 -17.58 -1.17
C LYS A 71 9.70 -17.00 -2.03
N PRO A 72 9.66 -15.68 -2.20
CA PRO A 72 8.63 -15.08 -3.03
C PRO A 72 8.77 -15.59 -4.46
N GLN A 73 7.71 -16.14 -4.99
CA GLN A 73 7.55 -16.35 -6.42
C GLN A 73 7.03 -15.05 -7.02
N SER A 74 7.53 -14.69 -8.17
CA SER A 74 7.10 -13.45 -8.84
C SER A 74 6.69 -13.74 -10.28
N ILE A 75 5.71 -12.98 -10.74
CA ILE A 75 5.23 -12.96 -12.12
C ILE A 75 5.29 -11.52 -12.61
N ARG A 76 5.59 -11.31 -13.89
CA ARG A 76 5.63 -9.95 -14.44
C ARG A 76 4.24 -9.34 -14.41
N ASP A 77 4.16 -8.06 -14.07
CA ASP A 77 2.89 -7.33 -14.01
C ASP A 77 2.13 -7.37 -15.34
N ILE A 78 2.85 -7.33 -16.46
CA ILE A 78 2.25 -7.41 -17.80
C ILE A 78 1.46 -8.73 -18.03
N GLU A 79 1.72 -9.75 -17.24
CA GLU A 79 1.04 -11.06 -17.33
C GLU A 79 -0.18 -11.17 -16.39
N VAL A 80 -0.28 -10.34 -15.36
CA VAL A 80 -1.33 -10.46 -14.33
C VAL A 80 -2.22 -9.24 -14.20
N VAL A 81 -1.73 -8.05 -14.55
CA VAL A 81 -2.52 -6.82 -14.49
C VAL A 81 -3.54 -6.83 -15.63
N THR A 82 -4.80 -6.77 -15.27
CA THR A 82 -5.90 -6.77 -16.25
C THR A 82 -6.20 -5.37 -16.77
N GLY A 83 -6.81 -5.29 -17.96
CA GLY A 83 -7.29 -4.02 -18.51
C GLY A 83 -8.31 -3.32 -17.59
N ASP A 84 -9.20 -4.09 -16.95
CA ASP A 84 -10.19 -3.55 -16.01
C ASP A 84 -9.52 -2.93 -14.77
N PHE A 85 -8.47 -3.55 -14.24
CA PHE A 85 -7.68 -2.99 -13.14
C PHE A 85 -7.05 -1.66 -13.54
N LEU A 86 -6.45 -1.58 -14.72
CA LEU A 86 -5.84 -0.34 -15.23
C LEU A 86 -6.88 0.76 -15.42
N ILE A 87 -8.04 0.44 -16.00
CA ILE A 87 -9.13 1.41 -16.20
C ILE A 87 -9.58 1.96 -14.86
N LYS A 88 -9.85 1.11 -13.87
CA LYS A 88 -10.23 1.54 -12.52
C LYS A 88 -9.17 2.43 -11.87
N ASN A 89 -7.89 2.05 -11.95
CA ASN A 89 -6.80 2.85 -11.41
C ASN A 89 -6.72 4.23 -12.08
N VAL A 90 -6.84 4.29 -13.41
CA VAL A 90 -6.82 5.54 -14.17
C VAL A 90 -8.02 6.41 -13.79
N GLU A 91 -9.23 5.86 -13.73
CA GLU A 91 -10.43 6.61 -13.34
C GLU A 91 -10.31 7.20 -11.93
N ALA A 92 -9.85 6.41 -10.96
CA ALA A 92 -9.64 6.86 -9.60
C ALA A 92 -8.55 7.97 -9.53
N ALA A 93 -7.42 7.78 -10.23
CA ALA A 93 -6.35 8.77 -10.28
C ALA A 93 -6.82 10.09 -10.91
N PHE A 94 -7.59 10.04 -12.01
CA PHE A 94 -8.18 11.23 -12.62
C PHE A 94 -9.17 11.95 -11.70
N THR A 95 -9.99 11.20 -10.96
CA THR A 95 -10.92 11.77 -9.98
C THR A 95 -10.17 12.58 -8.93
N ILE A 96 -9.09 12.04 -8.37
CA ILE A 96 -8.26 12.72 -7.39
C ILE A 96 -7.58 13.95 -8.01
N TRP A 97 -6.98 13.79 -9.18
CA TRP A 97 -6.27 14.87 -9.87
C TRP A 97 -7.19 16.06 -10.18
N GLN A 98 -8.42 15.80 -10.65
CA GLN A 98 -9.37 16.84 -11.00
C GLN A 98 -10.03 17.50 -9.78
N ARG A 99 -10.22 16.77 -8.69
CA ARG A 99 -10.87 17.28 -7.48
C ARG A 99 -9.94 18.14 -6.63
N SER A 100 -8.67 17.79 -6.57
CA SER A 100 -7.70 18.57 -5.81
C SER A 100 -7.31 19.86 -6.54
N LYS A 101 -7.64 21.02 -5.96
CA LYS A 101 -7.28 22.34 -6.51
C LYS A 101 -5.77 22.50 -6.73
N LYS A 102 -4.95 21.75 -6.03
CA LYS A 102 -3.49 21.78 -6.14
C LYS A 102 -2.98 20.85 -7.22
N LEU A 103 -3.50 19.64 -7.25
CA LEU A 103 -3.08 18.64 -8.23
C LEU A 103 -3.49 19.03 -9.66
N THR A 104 -4.55 19.80 -9.84
CA THR A 104 -4.92 20.36 -11.17
C THR A 104 -3.87 21.29 -11.76
N LYS A 105 -2.90 21.76 -10.96
CA LYS A 105 -1.76 22.56 -11.43
C LYS A 105 -0.57 21.71 -11.89
N CYS A 106 -0.55 20.41 -11.56
CA CYS A 106 0.45 19.49 -12.03
C CYS A 106 0.31 19.28 -13.54
N SER A 107 1.43 19.19 -14.24
CA SER A 107 1.45 18.78 -15.64
C SER A 107 0.91 17.36 -15.81
N PHE A 108 0.58 16.98 -17.04
CA PHE A 108 0.18 15.60 -17.33
C PHE A 108 1.36 14.62 -17.09
N ASP A 109 2.58 15.05 -17.33
CA ASP A 109 3.77 14.23 -17.11
C ASP A 109 4.00 14.02 -15.61
N ASP A 110 3.87 15.06 -14.77
CA ASP A 110 3.91 14.91 -13.31
C ASP A 110 2.78 14.01 -12.79
N PHE A 111 1.58 14.14 -13.36
CA PHE A 111 0.47 13.24 -13.03
C PHE A 111 0.82 11.79 -13.34
N CYS A 112 1.38 11.52 -14.50
CA CYS A 112 1.78 10.17 -14.90
C CYS A 112 2.87 9.59 -13.98
N GLU A 113 3.83 10.41 -13.58
CA GLU A 113 4.98 9.97 -12.78
C GLU A 113 4.64 9.77 -11.30
N TYR A 114 3.87 10.69 -10.69
CA TYR A 114 3.70 10.74 -9.23
C TYR A 114 2.31 10.38 -8.73
N ILE A 115 1.26 10.48 -9.57
CA ILE A 115 -0.11 10.25 -9.13
C ILE A 115 -0.71 8.97 -9.71
N LEU A 116 -0.38 8.67 -10.96
CA LEU A 116 -0.96 7.57 -11.72
C LEU A 116 -0.46 6.16 -11.33
N PRO A 117 0.78 5.93 -10.84
CA PRO A 117 1.28 4.59 -10.57
C PRO A 117 0.32 3.79 -9.67
N TYR A 118 0.07 2.53 -10.04
CA TYR A 118 -0.92 1.67 -9.35
C TYR A 118 -0.39 1.02 -8.07
N ARG A 119 0.90 1.12 -7.81
CA ARG A 119 1.57 0.72 -6.57
C ARG A 119 2.91 1.43 -6.41
N ILE A 120 3.49 1.36 -5.22
CA ILE A 120 4.73 2.06 -4.84
C ILE A 120 5.93 1.12 -5.01
N GLU A 121 5.86 -0.10 -4.48
CA GLU A 121 6.91 -1.12 -4.58
C GLU A 121 6.35 -2.40 -5.22
N ASN A 122 6.45 -3.51 -4.50
CA ASN A 122 5.97 -4.83 -4.90
C ASN A 122 4.90 -5.38 -3.95
N GLU A 123 4.16 -4.50 -3.29
CA GLU A 123 2.97 -4.85 -2.53
C GLU A 123 1.95 -5.55 -3.43
N PRO A 124 1.08 -6.41 -2.86
CA PRO A 124 0.03 -7.07 -3.64
C PRO A 124 -0.86 -6.07 -4.37
N LEU A 125 -1.24 -6.39 -5.61
CA LEU A 125 -2.18 -5.57 -6.37
C LEU A 125 -3.51 -5.45 -5.62
N SER A 126 -3.98 -4.23 -5.44
CA SER A 126 -5.25 -3.95 -4.75
C SER A 126 -5.85 -2.64 -5.24
N ASP A 127 -7.15 -2.47 -5.01
CA ASP A 127 -7.87 -1.21 -5.30
C ASP A 127 -7.61 -0.14 -4.22
N TRP A 128 -6.35 -0.03 -3.76
CA TRP A 128 -5.94 0.83 -2.64
C TRP A 128 -6.33 2.29 -2.85
N ARG A 129 -6.24 2.79 -4.08
CA ARG A 129 -6.51 4.19 -4.40
C ARG A 129 -7.96 4.56 -4.15
N GLU A 130 -8.90 3.69 -4.51
CA GLU A 130 -10.32 3.88 -4.25
C GLU A 130 -10.60 3.86 -2.75
N GLN A 131 -10.03 2.90 -2.04
CA GLN A 131 -10.16 2.78 -0.58
C GLN A 131 -9.58 3.99 0.15
N ALA A 132 -8.37 4.42 -0.21
CA ALA A 132 -7.73 5.61 0.35
C ALA A 132 -8.55 6.88 0.06
N TYR A 133 -9.07 7.01 -1.17
CA TYR A 133 -9.91 8.14 -1.54
C TYR A 133 -11.19 8.18 -0.70
N HIS A 134 -11.88 7.06 -0.54
CA HIS A 134 -13.08 7.00 0.31
C HIS A 134 -12.78 7.40 1.75
N LYS A 135 -11.67 6.94 2.28
CA LYS A 135 -11.28 7.22 3.68
C LYS A 135 -10.87 8.67 3.90
N TYR A 136 -10.13 9.28 2.95
CA TYR A 136 -9.45 10.55 3.15
C TYR A 136 -9.99 11.72 2.31
N SER A 137 -11.04 11.51 1.50
CA SER A 137 -11.57 12.57 0.62
C SER A 137 -12.01 13.82 1.37
N CYS A 138 -12.55 13.69 2.58
CA CYS A 138 -12.94 14.84 3.40
C CYS A 138 -11.74 15.72 3.81
N LEU A 139 -10.54 15.11 3.99
CA LEU A 139 -9.33 15.85 4.29
C LEU A 139 -8.82 16.62 3.06
N LEU A 140 -8.92 16.01 1.88
CA LEU A 140 -8.58 16.64 0.60
C LEU A 140 -9.42 17.90 0.34
N ASP A 141 -10.67 17.90 0.74
CA ASP A 141 -11.59 19.01 0.55
C ASP A 141 -11.39 20.14 1.57
N SER A 142 -10.84 19.84 2.74
CA SER A 142 -10.75 20.78 3.88
C SER A 142 -9.35 21.30 4.14
N ILE A 143 -8.28 20.63 3.68
CA ILE A 143 -6.90 20.99 3.99
C ILE A 143 -6.16 21.34 2.68
N ASP A 144 -5.79 22.60 2.58
CA ASP A 144 -5.10 23.11 1.39
C ASP A 144 -3.57 22.91 1.43
N ASP A 145 -2.95 22.89 2.60
CA ASP A 145 -1.51 22.70 2.74
C ASP A 145 -1.14 21.22 2.62
N PRO A 146 -0.23 20.81 1.68
CA PRO A 146 0.10 19.41 1.48
C PRO A 146 0.81 18.77 2.68
N ILE A 147 1.56 19.57 3.45
CA ILE A 147 2.25 19.07 4.65
C ILE A 147 1.22 18.82 5.77
N GLU A 148 0.29 19.75 5.96
CA GLU A 148 -0.79 19.58 6.93
C GLU A 148 -1.75 18.46 6.52
N LEU A 149 -2.00 18.29 5.23
CA LEU A 149 -2.76 17.15 4.71
C LEU A 149 -2.06 15.81 5.02
N ALA A 150 -0.78 15.69 4.74
CA ALA A 150 -0.01 14.49 5.08
C ALA A 150 -0.04 14.20 6.58
N LYS A 151 0.15 15.21 7.43
CA LYS A 151 0.03 15.07 8.89
C LYS A 151 -1.38 14.64 9.33
N ALA A 152 -2.41 15.15 8.68
CA ALA A 152 -3.79 14.78 8.97
C ALA A 152 -4.08 13.32 8.57
N VAL A 153 -3.61 12.88 7.40
CA VAL A 153 -3.69 11.48 6.96
C VAL A 153 -3.00 10.56 7.96
N ILE A 154 -1.76 10.87 8.37
CA ILE A 154 -1.02 10.09 9.37
C ILE A 154 -1.79 10.00 10.70
N ARG A 155 -2.38 11.09 11.15
CA ARG A 155 -3.18 11.11 12.40
C ARG A 155 -4.45 10.27 12.29
N VAL A 156 -5.18 10.43 11.19
CA VAL A 156 -6.46 9.74 10.97
C VAL A 156 -6.28 8.25 10.65
N SER A 157 -5.15 7.87 10.03
CA SER A 157 -4.84 6.46 9.74
C SER A 157 -4.76 5.62 11.02
N GLY A 158 -4.35 6.22 12.14
CA GLY A 158 -4.12 5.49 13.38
C GLY A 158 -2.94 4.51 13.31
N LEU A 159 -2.16 4.53 12.22
CA LEU A 159 -1.02 3.65 12.03
C LEU A 159 0.10 3.97 13.01
N LYS A 160 0.68 2.93 13.57
CA LYS A 160 1.75 3.00 14.55
C LYS A 160 2.92 2.12 14.15
N TYR A 161 4.11 2.56 14.50
CA TYR A 161 5.31 1.76 14.33
C TYR A 161 5.30 0.57 15.30
N ASN A 162 5.65 -0.61 14.77
CA ASN A 162 5.81 -1.85 15.51
C ASN A 162 7.13 -2.51 15.10
N ASP A 163 8.06 -2.64 16.05
CA ASP A 163 9.38 -3.23 15.80
C ASP A 163 9.28 -4.69 15.33
N GLY A 164 8.34 -5.45 15.88
CA GLY A 164 8.12 -6.86 15.49
C GLY A 164 7.71 -7.04 14.04
N MET A 165 7.08 -6.04 13.42
CA MET A 165 6.71 -6.07 12.01
C MET A 165 7.93 -6.05 11.06
N ASN A 166 9.13 -5.75 11.55
CA ASN A 166 10.36 -5.94 10.76
C ASN A 166 10.65 -7.41 10.45
N LYS A 167 10.09 -8.34 11.23
CA LYS A 167 10.23 -9.80 11.04
C LYS A 167 9.16 -10.39 10.13
N TYR A 168 8.13 -9.61 9.81
CA TYR A 168 7.10 -10.01 8.84
C TYR A 168 7.66 -9.88 7.42
N PRO A 169 7.73 -10.99 6.66
CA PRO A 169 8.52 -11.03 5.43
C PRO A 169 7.82 -10.42 4.21
N PHE A 170 6.53 -10.08 4.32
CA PHE A 170 5.72 -9.60 3.20
C PHE A 170 5.38 -8.12 3.32
N LEU A 171 4.88 -7.54 2.23
CA LEU A 171 4.26 -6.22 2.25
C LEU A 171 2.73 -6.41 2.34
N PRO A 172 2.07 -5.90 3.38
CA PRO A 172 0.60 -5.86 3.44
C PRO A 172 0.02 -4.91 2.38
N THR A 173 -1.20 -5.20 1.95
CA THR A 173 -2.00 -4.26 1.18
C THR A 173 -2.39 -3.05 2.04
N PHE A 174 -2.86 -1.98 1.39
CA PHE A 174 -3.43 -0.82 2.08
C PHE A 174 -4.54 -1.22 3.08
N SER A 175 -5.47 -2.07 2.64
CA SER A 175 -6.59 -2.53 3.48
C SER A 175 -6.13 -3.33 4.70
N GLU A 176 -5.13 -4.18 4.53
CA GLU A 176 -4.56 -4.94 5.65
C GLU A 176 -3.86 -4.03 6.66
N LEU A 177 -3.04 -3.08 6.21
CA LEU A 177 -2.42 -2.10 7.10
C LEU A 177 -3.45 -1.24 7.83
N ASP A 178 -4.50 -0.84 7.11
CA ASP A 178 -5.61 -0.09 7.68
C ASP A 178 -6.36 -0.85 8.78
N HIS A 179 -6.49 -2.15 8.62
CA HIS A 179 -7.07 -3.05 9.62
C HIS A 179 -6.13 -3.32 10.80
N LEU A 180 -4.86 -3.54 10.53
CA LEU A 180 -3.86 -3.89 11.54
C LEU A 180 -3.49 -2.72 12.45
N HIS A 181 -3.45 -1.50 11.93
CA HIS A 181 -2.94 -0.29 12.57
C HIS A 181 -1.47 -0.35 13.02
N TRP A 182 -0.72 -1.37 12.63
CA TRP A 182 0.67 -1.58 13.00
C TRP A 182 1.53 -1.90 11.76
N GLY A 183 2.70 -1.28 11.68
CA GLY A 183 3.62 -1.51 10.58
C GLY A 183 5.07 -1.23 10.96
N SER A 184 6.02 -1.80 10.23
CA SER A 184 7.42 -1.36 10.25
C SER A 184 7.60 -0.13 9.37
N CYS A 185 8.80 0.45 9.35
CA CYS A 185 9.08 1.64 8.52
C CYS A 185 8.69 1.45 7.05
N LYS A 186 9.02 0.30 6.45
CA LYS A 186 8.67 0.01 5.06
C LYS A 186 7.16 -0.06 4.83
N HIS A 187 6.42 -0.67 5.76
CA HIS A 187 4.97 -0.79 5.67
C HIS A 187 4.27 0.57 5.81
N LEU A 188 4.79 1.42 6.68
CA LEU A 188 4.26 2.78 6.88
C LEU A 188 4.58 3.70 5.69
N ALA A 189 5.67 3.44 4.98
CA ALA A 189 6.06 4.20 3.79
C ALA A 189 5.22 3.85 2.54
N THR A 190 4.63 2.63 2.50
CA THR A 190 3.76 2.18 1.39
C THR A 190 2.28 2.49 1.62
N TYR A 191 1.88 2.89 2.83
CA TYR A 191 0.52 3.32 3.15
C TYR A 191 0.24 4.72 2.64
#